data_5d0fe5dccedbf9b77edd030437f5caed
#
_entry.id   5d0fe5dccedbf9b77edd030437f5caed
#
_cell.length_a   1.000
_cell.length_b   1.000
_cell.length_c   1.000
_cell.angle_alpha   90.00
_cell.angle_beta   90.00
_cell.angle_gamma   90.00
#
_symmetry.space_group_name_H-M   'P 1'
#
loop_
_entity.id
_entity.type
_entity.pdbx_description
1 polymer ?
#
loop_
_entity_poly.entity_id
_entity_poly.type
_entity_poly.pdbx_seq_one_letter_code
_entity_poly.pdbx_strand_id
1 'polypeptide(L)' 'MANTVLVTGGAGFIGSHVADRFLAEGWQVTILDDLSSGREENIPSAARFVRGDITTPEAAALVRDGKFDVLC' A
#
# COMPACT_ATOMS: atom_id res chain seq x y z
N MET A 1 -14.42 13.87 -1.56
CA MET A 1 -14.17 12.43 -1.51
C MET A 1 -12.67 12.18 -1.35
N ALA A 2 -12.31 11.17 -0.59
CA ALA A 2 -10.92 10.84 -0.41
C ALA A 2 -10.37 10.17 -1.67
N ASN A 3 -9.17 10.54 -2.07
CA ASN A 3 -8.45 9.85 -3.12
C ASN A 3 -7.87 8.55 -2.56
N THR A 4 -7.67 7.57 -3.43
CA THR A 4 -7.15 6.26 -3.03
C THR A 4 -5.80 5.98 -3.71
N VAL A 5 -4.88 5.38 -2.97
CA VAL A 5 -3.56 5.01 -3.48
C VAL A 5 -3.20 3.60 -3.01
N LEU A 6 -2.61 2.83 -3.91
CA LEU A 6 -2.01 1.54 -3.57
C LEU A 6 -0.49 1.71 -3.59
N VAL A 7 0.15 1.42 -2.46
CA VAL A 7 1.60 1.50 -2.33
C VAL A 7 2.14 0.07 -2.26
N THR A 8 2.88 -0.35 -3.28
CA THR A 8 3.55 -1.65 -3.26
C THR A 8 4.88 -1.49 -2.53
N GLY A 9 5.23 -2.47 -1.71
CA GLY A 9 6.44 -2.37 -0.90
C GLY A 9 6.32 -1.36 0.24
N GLY A 10 5.11 -1.06 0.68
CA GLY A 10 4.86 -0.04 1.70
C GLY A 10 5.37 -0.39 3.10
N ALA A 11 5.77 -1.65 3.32
CA ALA A 11 6.40 -2.05 4.58
C ALA A 11 7.91 -1.83 4.58
N GLY A 12 8.51 -1.46 3.46
CA GLY A 12 9.91 -1.08 3.37
C GLY A 12 10.11 0.36 3.84
N PHE A 13 11.38 0.75 3.99
CA PHE A 13 11.72 2.07 4.52
C PHE A 13 11.17 3.21 3.65
N ILE A 14 11.45 3.15 2.34
CA ILE A 14 11.00 4.21 1.42
C ILE A 14 9.49 4.16 1.23
N GLY A 15 8.94 2.96 1.05
CA GLY A 15 7.50 2.79 0.85
C GLY A 15 6.68 3.27 2.02
N SER A 16 7.15 3.05 3.26
CA SER A 16 6.44 3.52 4.45
C SER A 16 6.41 5.05 4.52
N HIS A 17 7.49 5.73 4.11
CA HIS A 17 7.50 7.19 4.04
C HIS A 17 6.54 7.72 2.97
N VAL A 18 6.46 7.05 1.83
CA VAL A 18 5.51 7.41 0.78
C VAL A 18 4.07 7.28 1.31
N ALA A 19 3.78 6.16 1.99
CA ALA A 19 2.46 5.94 2.58
C ALA A 19 2.13 7.02 3.62
N ASP A 20 3.07 7.38 4.48
CA ASP A 20 2.87 8.43 5.47
C ASP A 20 2.51 9.76 4.82
N ARG A 21 3.18 10.09 3.71
CA ARG A 21 2.92 11.35 3.01
C ARG A 21 1.50 11.39 2.45
N PHE A 22 1.05 10.31 1.82
CA PHE A 22 -0.32 10.24 1.32
C PHE A 22 -1.34 10.32 2.45
N LEU A 23 -1.09 9.65 3.57
CA LEU A 23 -1.97 9.73 4.74
C LEU A 23 -2.05 11.15 5.28
N ALA A 24 -0.91 11.85 5.35
CA ALA A 24 -0.88 13.23 5.83
C ALA A 24 -1.69 14.16 4.93
N GLU A 25 -1.84 13.84 3.66
CA GLU A 25 -2.61 14.62 2.71
C GLU A 25 -4.07 14.16 2.60
N GLY A 26 -4.50 13.25 3.46
CA GLY A 26 -5.89 12.82 3.53
C GLY A 26 -6.29 11.71 2.58
N TRP A 27 -5.31 11.04 1.98
CA TRP A 27 -5.58 9.92 1.07
C TRP A 27 -5.92 8.66 1.84
N GLN A 28 -6.73 7.80 1.22
CA GLN A 28 -6.94 6.45 1.71
C GLN A 28 -5.82 5.58 1.13
N VAL A 29 -4.99 5.04 2.00
CA VAL A 29 -3.78 4.31 1.59
C VAL A 29 -3.99 2.82 1.84
N THR A 30 -3.73 2.01 0.82
CA THR A 30 -3.64 0.55 0.93
C THR A 30 -2.21 0.15 0.61
N ILE A 31 -1.62 -0.68 1.46
CA ILE A 31 -0.26 -1.17 1.28
C ILE A 31 -0.30 -2.63 0.90
N LEU A 32 0.37 -2.98 -0.18
CA LEU A 32 0.57 -4.36 -0.61
C LEU A 32 2.05 -4.71 -0.47
N ASP A 33 2.37 -5.68 0.37
CA ASP A 33 3.75 -6.09 0.61
C ASP A 33 3.78 -7.55 1.03
N ASP A 34 4.77 -8.29 0.57
CA ASP A 34 4.97 -9.69 0.97
C ASP A 34 5.85 -9.82 2.23
N LEU A 35 6.35 -8.71 2.74
CA LEU A 35 7.24 -8.63 3.90
C LEU A 35 8.59 -9.33 3.71
N SER A 36 9.01 -9.53 2.46
CA SER A 36 10.30 -10.17 2.18
C SER A 36 11.48 -9.30 2.58
N SER A 37 11.34 -7.98 2.46
CA SER A 37 12.39 -7.03 2.84
C SER A 37 11.89 -5.92 3.75
N GLY A 38 10.59 -5.79 3.93
CA GLY A 38 9.97 -4.81 4.81
C GLY A 38 9.53 -5.43 6.12
N ARG A 39 9.01 -4.61 7.02
CA ARG A 39 8.53 -5.06 8.32
C ARG A 39 7.13 -4.54 8.55
N GLU A 40 6.27 -5.40 9.10
CA GLU A 40 4.90 -5.03 9.40
C GLU A 40 4.84 -3.82 10.35
N GLU A 41 5.77 -3.70 11.27
CA GLU A 41 5.84 -2.57 12.19
C GLU A 41 6.09 -1.23 11.52
N ASN A 42 6.58 -1.23 10.27
CA ASN A 42 6.78 0.00 9.51
C ASN A 42 5.49 0.49 8.86
N ILE A 43 4.43 -0.31 8.86
CA ILE A 43 3.18 0.03 8.21
C ILE A 43 2.40 1.01 9.09
N PRO A 44 2.03 2.19 8.55
CA PRO A 44 1.22 3.13 9.33
C PRO A 44 -0.11 2.50 9.75
N SER A 45 -0.52 2.72 10.98
CA SER A 45 -1.75 2.13 11.51
C SER A 45 -3.00 2.61 10.79
N ALA A 46 -2.95 3.78 10.17
CA ALA A 46 -4.07 4.33 9.41
C ALA A 46 -4.20 3.76 8.01
N ALA A 47 -3.19 3.02 7.52
CA ALA A 47 -3.22 2.41 6.21
C ALA A 47 -3.85 1.01 6.28
N ARG A 48 -4.53 0.62 5.20
CA ARG A 48 -4.99 -0.76 5.05
C ARG A 48 -3.82 -1.61 4.55
N PHE A 49 -3.59 -2.74 5.18
CA PHE A 49 -2.51 -3.63 4.78
C PHE A 49 -3.06 -4.91 4.16
N VAL A 50 -2.49 -5.26 3.00
CA VAL A 50 -2.75 -6.54 2.34
C VAL A 50 -1.40 -7.23 2.15
N ARG A 51 -1.24 -8.38 2.78
CA ARG A 51 -0.02 -9.16 2.62
C ARG A 51 -0.11 -10.01 1.36
N GLY A 52 0.86 -9.84 0.47
CA GLY A 52 0.89 -10.62 -0.76
C GLY A 52 2.03 -10.22 -1.65
N ASP A 53 2.31 -11.09 -2.62
CA ASP A 53 3.34 -10.87 -3.63
C ASP A 53 2.70 -10.20 -4.84
N ILE A 54 3.28 -9.09 -5.29
CA ILE A 54 2.77 -8.33 -6.43
C ILE A 54 2.70 -9.16 -7.72
N THR A 55 3.46 -10.25 -7.79
CA THR A 55 3.48 -11.13 -8.97
C THR A 55 2.35 -12.16 -8.98
N THR A 56 1.54 -12.21 -7.92
CA THR A 56 0.46 -13.20 -7.83
C THR A 56 -0.81 -12.72 -8.51
N PRO A 57 -1.69 -13.66 -8.94
CA PRO A 57 -3.00 -13.30 -9.48
C PRO A 57 -3.86 -12.53 -8.47
N GLU A 58 -3.72 -12.83 -7.18
CA GLU A 58 -4.45 -12.14 -6.12
C GLU A 58 -4.08 -10.67 -6.06
N ALA A 59 -2.79 -10.34 -6.22
CA ALA A 59 -2.35 -8.96 -6.25
C ALA A 59 -2.89 -8.23 -7.48
N ALA A 60 -2.89 -8.89 -8.64
CA ALA A 60 -3.46 -8.31 -9.86
C ALA A 60 -4.95 -8.04 -9.69
N ALA A 61 -5.68 -8.94 -9.03
CA ALA A 61 -7.09 -8.74 -8.75
C ALA A 61 -7.32 -7.56 -7.82
N LEU A 62 -6.47 -7.39 -6.81
CA LEU A 62 -6.56 -6.24 -5.90
C LEU A 62 -6.40 -4.92 -6.65
N VAL A 63 -5.42 -4.84 -7.54
CA VAL A 63 -5.17 -3.63 -8.33
C VAL A 63 -6.37 -3.33 -9.23
N ARG A 64 -6.89 -4.33 -9.90
CA ARG A 64 -8.00 -4.16 -10.84
C ARG A 64 -9.30 -3.79 -10.10
N ASP A 65 -9.61 -4.53 -9.05
CA ASP A 65 -10.91 -4.40 -8.36
C ASP A 65 -10.93 -3.25 -7.36
N GLY A 66 -9.76 -2.87 -6.86
CA GLY A 66 -9.64 -1.78 -5.89
C GLY A 66 -9.83 -0.39 -6.48
N LYS A 67 -9.66 -0.26 -7.80
CA LYS A 67 -9.88 1.00 -8.52
C LYS A 67 -9.15 2.18 -7.90
N PHE A 68 -7.86 2.00 -7.66
CA PHE A 68 -7.03 3.03 -7.05
C PHE A 68 -6.79 4.20 -8.01
N ASP A 69 -6.78 5.41 -7.47
CA ASP A 69 -6.47 6.61 -8.26
C ASP A 69 -4.99 6.68 -8.63
N VAL A 70 -4.11 6.18 -7.75
CA VAL A 70 -2.66 6.19 -7.94
C VAL A 70 -2.09 4.83 -7.52
N LEU A 71 -1.09 4.37 -8.26
CA LEU A 71 -0.30 3.18 -7.94
C LEU A 71 1.16 3.61 -7.76
N CYS A 72 1.75 3.19 -6.65
CA CYS A 72 3.17 3.46 -6.38
C CYS A 72 3.99 2.19 -6.21
#